data_228e5e9961b021311c65cc2ed4cab2cb
#
_entry.id   228e5e9961b021311c65cc2ed4cab2cb
#
_cell.length_a   1.000
_cell.length_b   1.000
_cell.length_c   1.000
_cell.angle_alpha   90.00
_cell.angle_beta   90.00
_cell.angle_gamma   90.00
#
_symmetry.space_group_name_H-M   'P 1'
#
loop_
_entity.id
_entity.type
_entity.pdbx_description
1 polymer ?
#
loop_
_entity_poly.entity_id
_entity_poly.type
_entity_poly.pdbx_seq_one_letter_code
_entity_poly.pdbx_strand_id
1 'polypeptide(L)'
;ARARFPSRRYPTAYGYSENTLGGDGDPLDAMLILDVDVVPGVLVEARPVAVFNMTDEAGGDAKVLCVPTDKRYDHIKSLADVPEQLKAEIQHFFERYKDLEPGKWVKGEGWEHMAAAEKMVQEAIDRFAAEGH
;
A
#
# COMPACT_ATOMS: atom_id res chain seq x y z
N ALA A 1 -11.71 4.60 1.40
CA ALA A 1 -11.43 3.43 2.24
C ALA A 1 -10.74 3.84 3.54
N ARG A 2 -10.81 2.98 4.53
CA ARG A 2 -10.11 3.23 5.80
C ARG A 2 -9.00 2.20 5.96
N ALA A 3 -7.85 2.64 6.49
CA ALA A 3 -6.70 1.79 6.70
C ALA A 3 -6.15 1.97 8.11
N ARG A 4 -5.63 0.90 8.65
CA ARG A 4 -5.04 0.88 9.99
C ARG A 4 -3.53 0.67 9.87
N PHE A 5 -2.76 1.50 10.56
CA PHE A 5 -1.32 1.52 10.48
C PHE A 5 -0.70 1.14 11.83
N PRO A 6 -0.53 -0.17 12.08
CA PRO A 6 -0.02 -0.65 13.37
C PRO A 6 1.43 -0.26 13.65
N SER A 7 2.18 0.09 12.61
CA SER A 7 3.53 0.57 12.78
C SER A 7 3.88 1.59 11.72
N ARG A 8 4.81 2.47 12.05
CA ARG A 8 5.36 3.42 11.11
C ARG A 8 6.67 2.88 10.58
N ARG A 9 6.79 2.78 9.25
CA ARG A 9 7.98 2.30 8.56
C ARG A 9 8.41 3.30 7.51
N TYR A 10 9.69 3.28 7.16
CA TYR A 10 10.16 4.07 6.02
C TYR A 10 9.69 3.44 4.74
N PRO A 11 9.54 4.25 3.72
CA PRO A 11 9.49 5.71 3.66
C PRO A 11 8.09 6.26 3.89
N THR A 12 7.12 5.41 4.18
CA THR A 12 5.73 5.79 4.42
C THR A 12 5.21 5.06 5.64
N ALA A 13 4.04 5.45 6.13
CA ALA A 13 3.31 4.63 7.09
C ALA A 13 2.81 3.38 6.37
N TYR A 14 2.95 2.23 7.01
CA TYR A 14 2.61 0.94 6.42
C TYR A 14 1.53 0.24 7.25
N GLY A 15 0.52 -0.29 6.58
CA GLY A 15 -0.57 -0.96 7.26
C GLY A 15 -1.44 -1.75 6.29
N TYR A 16 -2.73 -1.81 6.59
CA TYR A 16 -3.68 -2.57 5.79
C TYR A 16 -5.03 -1.87 5.73
N SER A 17 -5.79 -2.14 4.67
CA SER A 17 -7.16 -1.65 4.54
C SER A 17 -8.10 -2.58 5.29
N GLU A 18 -8.95 -2.02 6.14
CA GLU A 18 -9.96 -2.79 6.85
C GLU A 18 -11.04 -3.31 5.90
N ASN A 19 -11.63 -4.44 6.24
CA ASN A 19 -12.73 -5.07 5.50
C ASN A 19 -12.35 -5.35 4.04
N THR A 20 -11.09 -5.73 3.82
CA THR A 20 -10.59 -6.13 2.51
C THR A 20 -9.89 -7.49 2.61
N LEU A 21 -9.83 -8.19 1.47
CA LEU A 21 -9.13 -9.46 1.38
C LEU A 21 -8.35 -9.49 0.07
N GLY A 22 -7.03 -9.58 0.18
CA GLY A 22 -6.14 -9.69 -0.97
C GLY A 22 -6.16 -11.10 -1.54
N GLY A 23 -5.50 -11.28 -2.67
CA GLY A 23 -5.40 -12.56 -3.33
C GLY A 23 -4.68 -13.64 -2.52
N ASP A 24 -3.88 -13.23 -1.56
CA ASP A 24 -3.14 -14.11 -0.66
C ASP A 24 -3.93 -14.54 0.58
N GLY A 25 -5.17 -14.06 0.74
CA GLY A 25 -6.02 -14.38 1.89
C GLY A 25 -5.85 -13.43 3.08
N ASP A 26 -4.94 -12.49 3.01
CA ASP A 26 -4.70 -11.49 4.05
C ASP A 26 -5.36 -10.16 3.68
N PRO A 27 -5.55 -9.25 4.65
CA PRO A 27 -6.01 -7.90 4.34
C PRO A 27 -5.11 -7.22 3.32
N LEU A 28 -5.68 -6.34 2.50
CA LEU A 28 -4.91 -5.63 1.49
C LEU A 28 -3.93 -4.66 2.13
N ASP A 29 -2.65 -4.80 1.79
CA ASP A 29 -1.59 -3.95 2.30
C ASP A 29 -1.68 -2.53 1.73
N ALA A 30 -1.43 -1.56 2.58
CA ALA A 30 -1.50 -0.15 2.21
C ALA A 30 -0.30 0.63 2.73
N MET A 31 0.14 1.59 1.94
CA MET A 31 1.14 2.58 2.33
C MET A 31 0.45 3.94 2.34
N LEU A 32 0.77 4.78 3.32
CA LEU A 32 0.14 6.08 3.47
C LEU A 32 1.18 7.19 3.41
N ILE A 33 0.98 8.14 2.51
CA ILE A 33 1.79 9.34 2.44
C ILE A 33 1.27 10.33 3.49
N LEU A 34 2.14 10.73 4.41
CA LEU A 34 1.80 11.69 5.46
C LEU A 34 2.98 12.60 5.72
N ASP A 35 2.67 13.88 6.00
CA ASP A 35 3.67 14.87 6.38
C ASP A 35 3.98 14.85 7.88
N VAL A 36 3.16 14.18 8.66
CA VAL A 36 3.30 14.10 10.11
C VAL A 36 3.37 12.65 10.56
N ASP A 37 3.89 12.44 11.74
CA ASP A 37 3.97 11.10 12.33
C ASP A 37 2.59 10.59 12.69
N VAL A 38 2.34 9.31 12.40
CA VAL A 38 1.11 8.66 12.85
C VAL A 38 1.39 7.85 14.10
N VAL A 39 0.41 7.84 15.00
CA VAL A 39 0.45 6.99 16.18
C VAL A 39 0.20 5.54 15.73
N PRO A 40 1.01 4.57 16.16
CA PRO A 40 0.76 3.17 15.79
C PRO A 40 -0.65 2.72 16.14
N GLY A 41 -1.29 2.03 15.21
CA GLY A 41 -2.66 1.55 15.38
C GLY A 41 -3.75 2.53 14.98
N VAL A 42 -3.39 3.73 14.54
CA VAL A 42 -4.37 4.74 14.14
C VAL A 42 -5.16 4.29 12.91
N LEU A 43 -6.44 4.65 12.86
CA LEU A 43 -7.31 4.40 11.72
C LEU A 43 -7.43 5.68 10.91
N VAL A 44 -7.10 5.61 9.63
CA VAL A 44 -7.09 6.78 8.74
C VAL A 44 -8.00 6.52 7.55
N GLU A 45 -8.84 7.50 7.22
CA GLU A 45 -9.59 7.47 5.99
C GLU A 45 -8.69 7.96 4.86
N ALA A 46 -8.53 7.14 3.83
CA ALA A 46 -7.58 7.37 2.76
C ALA A 46 -8.14 6.98 1.41
N ARG A 47 -7.56 7.56 0.35
CA ARG A 47 -7.89 7.21 -1.03
C ARG A 47 -6.67 6.64 -1.75
N PRO A 48 -6.83 5.64 -2.61
CA PRO A 48 -5.71 5.07 -3.34
C PRO A 48 -5.28 6.00 -4.49
N VAL A 49 -3.97 6.05 -4.75
CA VAL A 49 -3.41 6.85 -5.85
C VAL A 49 -2.51 6.02 -6.77
N ALA A 50 -1.95 4.91 -6.31
CA ALA A 50 -1.05 4.09 -7.11
C ALA A 50 -0.91 2.69 -6.52
N VAL A 51 -0.33 1.78 -7.29
CA VAL A 51 0.03 0.44 -6.84
C VAL A 51 1.49 0.20 -7.11
N PHE A 52 2.22 -0.31 -6.12
CA PHE A 52 3.56 -0.85 -6.32
C PHE A 52 3.45 -2.37 -6.40
N ASN A 53 3.80 -2.92 -7.55
CA ASN A 53 3.79 -4.36 -7.77
C ASN A 53 5.14 -4.96 -7.41
N MET A 54 5.12 -6.08 -6.70
CA MET A 54 6.32 -6.82 -6.37
C MET A 54 6.03 -8.31 -6.39
N THR A 55 7.09 -9.09 -6.48
CA THR A 55 7.03 -10.56 -6.40
C THR A 55 8.06 -11.00 -5.37
N ASP A 56 7.70 -11.96 -4.55
CA ASP A 56 8.62 -12.58 -3.60
C ASP A 56 8.57 -14.11 -3.74
N GLU A 57 9.24 -14.82 -2.85
CA GLU A 57 9.30 -16.28 -2.89
C GLU A 57 7.92 -16.94 -2.76
N ALA A 58 6.94 -16.23 -2.22
CA ALA A 58 5.57 -16.73 -2.07
C ALA A 58 4.68 -16.37 -3.26
N GLY A 59 5.16 -15.54 -4.20
CA GLY A 59 4.40 -15.11 -5.37
C GLY A 59 4.18 -13.61 -5.44
N GLY A 60 3.16 -13.20 -6.17
CA GLY A 60 2.84 -11.79 -6.35
C GLY A 60 2.33 -11.13 -5.08
N ASP A 61 2.79 -9.91 -4.84
CA ASP A 61 2.40 -9.12 -3.68
C ASP A 61 2.35 -7.65 -4.11
N ALA A 62 1.19 -7.03 -3.99
CA ALA A 62 1.00 -5.65 -4.40
C ALA A 62 0.70 -4.78 -3.19
N LYS A 63 1.24 -3.57 -3.22
CA LYS A 63 1.05 -2.58 -2.15
C LYS A 63 0.31 -1.38 -2.73
N VAL A 64 -0.79 -1.00 -2.12
CA VAL A 64 -1.55 0.18 -2.55
C VAL A 64 -1.00 1.41 -1.85
N LEU A 65 -0.66 2.43 -2.65
CA LEU A 65 -0.21 3.72 -2.12
C LEU A 65 -1.40 4.64 -2.00
N CYS A 66 -1.60 5.18 -0.81
CA CYS A 66 -2.75 6.00 -0.47
C CYS A 66 -2.33 7.37 0.06
N VAL A 67 -3.25 8.32 -0.02
CA VAL A 67 -3.13 9.60 0.69
C VAL A 67 -4.38 9.80 1.54
N PRO A 68 -4.29 10.54 2.66
CA PRO A 68 -5.47 10.86 3.44
C PRO A 68 -6.49 11.65 2.61
N THR A 69 -7.75 11.51 2.94
CA THR A 69 -8.82 12.27 2.26
C THR A 69 -8.85 13.74 2.67
N ASP A 70 -7.99 14.15 3.58
CA ASP A 70 -7.83 15.53 4.03
C ASP A 70 -7.45 16.44 2.85
N LYS A 71 -8.00 17.66 2.82
CA LYS A 71 -7.79 18.62 1.74
C LYS A 71 -6.32 18.97 1.50
N ARG A 72 -5.47 18.86 2.51
CA ARG A 72 -4.04 19.13 2.37
C ARG A 72 -3.37 18.21 1.34
N TYR A 73 -3.99 17.08 1.02
CA TYR A 73 -3.45 16.10 0.09
C TYR A 73 -4.18 16.07 -1.25
N ASP A 74 -5.08 17.03 -1.50
CA ASP A 74 -5.87 17.08 -2.74
C ASP A 74 -5.01 17.23 -3.99
N HIS A 75 -3.80 17.78 -3.85
CA HIS A 75 -2.87 17.93 -4.98
C HIS A 75 -2.27 16.61 -5.46
N ILE A 76 -2.33 15.56 -4.65
CA ILE A 76 -1.85 14.23 -5.04
C ILE A 76 -3.05 13.44 -5.53
N LYS A 77 -3.27 13.44 -6.85
CA LYS A 77 -4.44 12.80 -7.47
C LYS A 77 -4.10 11.51 -8.19
N SER A 78 -2.85 11.35 -8.61
CA SER A 78 -2.43 10.20 -9.40
C SER A 78 -0.96 9.89 -9.17
N LEU A 79 -0.48 8.82 -9.79
CA LEU A 79 0.93 8.43 -9.71
C LEU A 79 1.87 9.55 -10.16
N ALA A 80 1.45 10.34 -11.17
CA ALA A 80 2.26 11.44 -11.67
C ALA A 80 2.53 12.53 -10.62
N ASP A 81 1.66 12.67 -9.64
CA ASP A 81 1.80 13.66 -8.57
C ASP A 81 2.67 13.18 -7.42
N VAL A 82 3.02 11.89 -7.39
CA VAL A 82 3.89 11.33 -6.35
C VAL A 82 5.34 11.65 -6.68
N PRO A 83 6.11 12.25 -5.75
CA PRO A 83 7.52 12.57 -6.04
C PRO A 83 8.31 11.34 -6.47
N GLU A 84 9.14 11.51 -7.50
CA GLU A 84 9.98 10.42 -8.01
C GLU A 84 10.91 9.85 -6.94
N GLN A 85 11.44 10.72 -6.09
CA GLN A 85 12.31 10.28 -5.01
C GLN A 85 11.57 9.37 -4.02
N LEU A 86 10.32 9.69 -3.71
CA LEU A 86 9.52 8.87 -2.80
C LEU A 86 9.25 7.50 -3.41
N LYS A 87 8.90 7.45 -4.70
CA LYS A 87 8.70 6.17 -5.40
C LYS A 87 9.97 5.31 -5.38
N ALA A 88 11.12 5.94 -5.62
CA ALA A 88 12.40 5.23 -5.58
C ALA A 88 12.73 4.70 -4.18
N GLU A 89 12.45 5.49 -3.16
CA GLU A 89 12.67 5.08 -1.77
C GLU A 89 11.78 3.90 -1.37
N ILE A 90 10.52 3.91 -1.79
CA ILE A 90 9.58 2.83 -1.52
C ILE A 90 10.05 1.55 -2.20
N GLN A 91 10.41 1.63 -3.47
CA GLN A 91 10.90 0.48 -4.22
C GLN A 91 12.15 -0.10 -3.58
N HIS A 92 13.11 0.75 -3.26
CA HIS A 92 14.36 0.35 -2.63
C HIS A 92 14.11 -0.34 -1.28
N PHE A 93 13.21 0.23 -0.47
CA PHE A 93 12.86 -0.34 0.83
C PHE A 93 12.34 -1.76 0.70
N PHE A 94 11.38 -1.99 -0.20
CA PHE A 94 10.79 -3.32 -0.33
C PHE A 94 11.73 -4.32 -1.01
N GLU A 95 12.55 -3.89 -1.92
CA GLU A 95 13.53 -4.77 -2.56
C GLU A 95 14.58 -5.26 -1.57
N ARG A 96 14.86 -4.48 -0.52
CA ARG A 96 15.83 -4.84 0.52
C ARG A 96 15.21 -5.40 1.78
N TYR A 97 13.92 -5.36 1.89
CA TYR A 97 13.20 -5.72 3.11
C TYR A 97 13.53 -7.12 3.62
N LYS A 98 13.75 -8.07 2.73
CA LYS A 98 14.03 -9.47 3.09
C LYS A 98 15.50 -9.87 2.98
N ASP A 99 16.39 -8.95 2.75
CA ASP A 99 17.83 -9.25 2.60
C ASP A 99 18.42 -9.94 3.83
N LEU A 100 17.87 -9.68 5.01
CA LEU A 100 18.36 -10.24 6.26
C LEU A 100 17.86 -11.67 6.54
N GLU A 101 16.94 -12.17 5.72
CA GLU A 101 16.37 -13.51 5.90
C GLU A 101 16.88 -14.46 4.83
N PRO A 102 17.66 -15.50 5.21
CA PRO A 102 18.17 -16.46 4.22
C PRO A 102 17.06 -17.11 3.40
N GLY A 103 17.28 -17.21 2.09
CA GLY A 103 16.31 -17.84 1.18
C GLY A 103 15.13 -16.98 0.80
N LYS A 104 15.07 -15.76 1.30
CA LYS A 104 14.00 -14.82 0.97
C LYS A 104 14.49 -13.80 -0.02
N TRP A 105 13.60 -13.39 -0.93
CA TRP A 105 13.93 -12.37 -1.93
C TRP A 105 12.68 -11.59 -2.30
N VAL A 106 12.88 -10.39 -2.83
CA VAL A 106 11.82 -9.51 -3.32
C VAL A 106 12.29 -8.88 -4.62
N LYS A 107 11.42 -8.87 -5.60
CA LYS A 107 11.65 -8.19 -6.89
C LYS A 107 10.56 -7.15 -7.09
N GLY A 108 10.97 -5.88 -7.25
CA GLY A 108 10.05 -4.81 -7.64
C GLY A 108 9.68 -4.94 -9.10
N GLU A 109 8.40 -4.80 -9.41
CA GLU A 109 7.88 -4.95 -10.76
C GLU A 109 7.26 -3.65 -11.30
N GLY A 110 7.41 -2.54 -10.56
CA GLY A 110 7.01 -1.23 -11.01
C GLY A 110 5.69 -0.74 -10.45
N TRP A 111 5.28 0.39 -10.96
CA TRP A 111 4.13 1.14 -10.47
C TRP A 111 2.99 1.12 -11.47
N GLU A 112 1.75 1.09 -10.95
CA GLU A 112 0.55 1.26 -11.74
C GLU A 112 -0.24 2.47 -11.25
N HIS A 113 -1.04 3.03 -12.14
CA HIS A 113 -1.79 4.26 -11.90
C HIS A 113 -3.01 4.05 -11.00
N MET A 114 -3.65 5.18 -10.66
CA MET A 114 -4.79 5.22 -9.74
C MET A 114 -5.93 4.27 -10.14
N ALA A 115 -6.23 4.14 -11.43
CA ALA A 115 -7.30 3.25 -11.88
C ALA A 115 -7.05 1.81 -11.46
N ALA A 116 -5.80 1.34 -11.55
CA ALA A 116 -5.43 -0.01 -11.11
C ALA A 116 -5.55 -0.14 -9.59
N ALA A 117 -5.17 0.91 -8.85
CA ALA A 117 -5.29 0.92 -7.40
C ALA A 117 -6.75 0.86 -6.96
N GLU A 118 -7.61 1.67 -7.57
CA GLU A 118 -9.05 1.65 -7.27
C GLU A 118 -9.67 0.30 -7.55
N LYS A 119 -9.31 -0.31 -8.67
CA LYS A 119 -9.79 -1.64 -9.04
C LYS A 119 -9.36 -2.68 -8.02
N MET A 120 -8.10 -2.65 -7.60
CA MET A 120 -7.56 -3.57 -6.62
C MET A 120 -8.28 -3.47 -5.27
N VAL A 121 -8.51 -2.25 -4.81
CA VAL A 121 -9.24 -2.00 -3.56
C VAL A 121 -10.67 -2.53 -3.67
N GLN A 122 -11.35 -2.25 -4.79
CA GLN A 122 -12.73 -2.70 -4.98
C GLN A 122 -12.83 -4.22 -5.04
N GLU A 123 -11.91 -4.88 -5.73
CA GLU A 123 -11.87 -6.34 -5.78
C GLU A 123 -11.62 -6.94 -4.39
N ALA A 124 -10.77 -6.31 -3.60
CA ALA A 124 -10.48 -6.77 -2.23
C ALA A 124 -11.69 -6.59 -1.31
N ILE A 125 -12.43 -5.50 -1.46
CA ILE A 125 -13.68 -5.27 -0.72
C ILE A 125 -14.70 -6.33 -1.11
N ASP A 126 -14.88 -6.58 -2.41
CA ASP A 126 -15.84 -7.55 -2.91
C ASP A 126 -15.51 -8.97 -2.45
N ARG A 127 -14.23 -9.31 -2.44
CA ARG A 127 -13.78 -10.63 -1.98
C ARG A 127 -14.06 -10.83 -0.49
N PHE A 128 -13.83 -9.80 0.31
CA PHE A 128 -14.12 -9.83 1.74
C PHE A 128 -15.63 -10.09 1.98
N ALA A 129 -16.49 -9.35 1.27
CA ALA A 129 -17.92 -9.48 1.40
C ALA A 129 -18.41 -10.89 0.95
N ALA A 130 -17.83 -11.41 -0.14
CA ALA A 130 -18.22 -12.72 -0.68
C ALA A 130 -17.84 -13.87 0.25
N GLU A 131 -16.79 -13.71 1.06
CA GLU A 131 -16.35 -14.73 1.99
C GLU A 131 -17.02 -14.64 3.35
N GLY A 132 -17.96 -13.71 3.54
CA GLY A 132 -18.79 -13.62 4.74
C GLY A 132 -18.08 -13.14 5.99
N HIS A 133 -17.04 -12.38 5.84
CA HIS A 133 -16.30 -11.83 6.98
C HIS A 133 -17.02 -10.70 7.69
#